data_f341d20b8612d5ea4774651e042d73b4
#
_entry.id   f341d20b8612d5ea4774651e042d73b4
#
_cell.length_a   1.000
_cell.length_b   1.000
_cell.length_c   1.000
_cell.angle_alpha   90.00
_cell.angle_beta   90.00
_cell.angle_gamma   90.00
#
_symmetry.space_group_name_H-M   'P 1'
#
loop_
_entity.id
_entity.type
_entity.pdbx_description
1 polymer ?
#
loop_
_entity_poly.entity_id
_entity_poly.type
_entity_poly.pdbx_seq_one_letter_code
_entity_poly.pdbx_strand_id
1 'polypeptide(L)'
;MELPKRLASMLAGDEGLTRQKAARLVVDLAKTAGAKAFIEVDHSHVSGVSVITGGHGLRRFLADLAGEGSVVIPTTLNSAGCDKRKMEEMDIDFPDFLEQQFEIIMAYESLGLETSLSCTPYDRGVEDEAGFASWAESNAVAFTNSWTDLITNRESGLSALATALTGYAPEWGLHLEENRVPNIVVDIECELSTLSDWSILGDWIGKQVRPNWNIPYGPMPFIRGLPSYISFASKKALTAAAANYGCPM
;
A
#
# COMPACT_ATOMS: atom_id res chain seq x y z
N MET A 1 1.85 24.65 6.80
CA MET A 1 1.16 23.68 5.93
C MET A 1 -0.28 24.07 5.82
N GLU A 2 -0.73 24.41 4.63
CA GLU A 2 -2.12 24.79 4.34
C GLU A 2 -2.94 23.50 4.15
N LEU A 3 -4.11 23.45 4.79
CA LEU A 3 -5.01 22.32 4.66
C LEU A 3 -5.94 22.53 3.46
N PRO A 4 -6.15 21.52 2.59
CA PRO A 4 -7.24 21.54 1.62
C PRO A 4 -8.58 21.79 2.33
N LYS A 5 -9.44 22.60 1.71
CA LYS A 5 -10.72 23.03 2.35
C LYS A 5 -11.56 21.85 2.86
N ARG A 6 -11.65 20.78 2.06
CA ARG A 6 -12.40 19.59 2.44
C ARG A 6 -11.74 18.83 3.60
N LEU A 7 -10.40 18.69 3.59
CA LEU A 7 -9.67 18.06 4.69
C LEU A 7 -9.83 18.88 5.99
N ALA A 8 -9.85 20.22 5.90
CA ALA A 8 -10.12 21.08 7.06
C ALA A 8 -11.53 20.90 7.62
N SER A 9 -12.56 20.78 6.76
CA SER A 9 -13.95 20.50 7.14
C SER A 9 -14.06 19.12 7.83
N MET A 10 -13.43 18.08 7.26
CA MET A 10 -13.38 16.76 7.89
C MET A 10 -12.73 16.82 9.28
N LEU A 11 -11.61 17.54 9.39
CA LEU A 11 -10.89 17.71 10.66
C LEU A 11 -11.72 18.45 11.71
N ALA A 12 -12.56 19.41 11.29
CA ALA A 12 -13.49 20.11 12.16
C ALA A 12 -14.65 19.22 12.64
N GLY A 13 -14.93 18.11 11.95
CA GLY A 13 -16.00 17.16 12.27
C GLY A 13 -17.28 17.38 11.46
N ASP A 14 -17.28 18.28 10.47
CA ASP A 14 -18.47 18.62 9.68
C ASP A 14 -18.96 17.43 8.81
N GLU A 15 -18.07 16.45 8.53
CA GLU A 15 -18.37 15.25 7.74
C GLU A 15 -18.46 13.97 8.61
N GLY A 16 -18.70 14.13 9.91
CA GLY A 16 -18.87 13.02 10.86
C GLY A 16 -17.57 12.54 11.54
N LEU A 17 -17.74 11.76 12.60
CA LEU A 17 -16.66 11.38 13.52
C LEU A 17 -15.59 10.48 12.84
N THR A 18 -16.02 9.57 11.96
CA THR A 18 -15.11 8.67 11.24
C THR A 18 -14.11 9.45 10.39
N ARG A 19 -14.60 10.40 9.57
CA ARG A 19 -13.75 11.26 8.74
C ARG A 19 -12.91 12.21 9.57
N GLN A 20 -13.43 12.70 10.70
CA GLN A 20 -12.66 13.52 11.63
C GLN A 20 -11.44 12.78 12.19
N LYS A 21 -11.62 11.54 12.64
CA LYS A 21 -10.52 10.68 13.13
C LYS A 21 -9.50 10.40 12.02
N ALA A 22 -9.98 10.06 10.81
CA ALA A 22 -9.12 9.81 9.65
C ALA A 22 -8.33 11.06 9.26
N ALA A 23 -8.99 12.23 9.16
CA ALA A 23 -8.33 13.50 8.86
C ALA A 23 -7.29 13.88 9.92
N ARG A 24 -7.57 13.64 11.19
CA ARG A 24 -6.59 13.83 12.27
C ARG A 24 -5.35 12.99 12.03
N LEU A 25 -5.51 11.71 11.68
CA LEU A 25 -4.40 10.81 11.41
C LEU A 25 -3.56 11.28 10.23
N VAL A 26 -4.21 11.66 9.11
CA VAL A 26 -3.52 12.18 7.91
C VAL A 26 -2.72 13.46 8.24
N VAL A 27 -3.32 14.39 9.01
CA VAL A 27 -2.65 15.63 9.39
C VAL A 27 -1.48 15.38 10.34
N ASP A 28 -1.60 14.47 11.29
CA ASP A 28 -0.53 14.17 12.24
C ASP A 28 0.62 13.41 11.56
N LEU A 29 0.31 12.53 10.59
CA LEU A 29 1.32 11.92 9.72
C LEU A 29 2.07 12.98 8.90
N ALA A 30 1.35 13.93 8.30
CA ALA A 30 1.97 15.02 7.53
C ALA A 30 2.94 15.85 8.38
N LYS A 31 2.55 16.18 9.62
CA LYS A 31 3.44 16.87 10.57
C LYS A 31 4.67 16.06 10.91
N THR A 32 4.50 14.77 11.18
CA THR A 32 5.59 13.86 11.54
C THR A 32 6.57 13.67 10.39
N ALA A 33 6.05 13.58 9.15
CA ALA A 33 6.86 13.46 7.94
C ALA A 33 7.50 14.78 7.50
N GLY A 34 7.10 15.91 8.08
CA GLY A 34 7.55 17.23 7.63
C GLY A 34 6.98 17.64 6.26
N ALA A 35 5.85 17.06 5.87
CA ALA A 35 5.18 17.38 4.61
C ALA A 35 4.76 18.83 4.56
N LYS A 36 4.87 19.46 3.38
CA LYS A 36 4.53 20.88 3.18
C LYS A 36 3.10 21.07 2.67
N ALA A 37 2.55 20.05 2.02
CA ALA A 37 1.22 20.04 1.42
C ALA A 37 0.54 18.68 1.54
N PHE A 38 -0.64 18.57 0.97
CA PHE A 38 -1.40 17.34 0.80
C PHE A 38 -1.69 17.14 -0.69
N ILE A 39 -1.78 15.90 -1.11
CA ILE A 39 -2.21 15.50 -2.44
C ILE A 39 -3.54 14.78 -2.36
N GLU A 40 -4.33 14.87 -3.43
CA GLU A 40 -5.48 14.00 -3.66
C GLU A 40 -4.96 12.64 -4.14
N VAL A 41 -5.66 11.58 -3.73
CA VAL A 41 -5.28 10.20 -4.02
C VAL A 41 -6.45 9.51 -4.72
N ASP A 42 -6.13 8.79 -5.78
CA ASP A 42 -7.12 8.17 -6.67
C ASP A 42 -7.50 6.75 -6.26
N HIS A 43 -6.57 6.01 -5.64
CA HIS A 43 -6.77 4.62 -5.23
C HIS A 43 -6.03 4.29 -3.93
N SER A 44 -6.63 3.44 -3.08
CA SER A 44 -5.99 2.94 -1.86
C SER A 44 -5.99 1.42 -1.79
N HIS A 45 -4.97 0.87 -1.11
CA HIS A 45 -4.88 -0.56 -0.79
C HIS A 45 -4.46 -0.75 0.66
N VAL A 46 -5.36 -1.31 1.46
CA VAL A 46 -5.18 -1.46 2.92
C VAL A 46 -4.63 -2.84 3.26
N SER A 47 -3.52 -2.89 3.98
CA SER A 47 -2.91 -4.12 4.50
C SER A 47 -3.07 -4.26 6.02
N GLY A 48 -2.52 -5.34 6.59
CA GLY A 48 -2.59 -5.59 8.03
C GLY A 48 -3.96 -6.12 8.48
N VAL A 49 -4.64 -6.87 7.62
CA VAL A 49 -6.03 -7.35 7.82
C VAL A 49 -6.10 -8.56 8.75
N SER A 50 -5.00 -9.29 8.92
CA SER A 50 -4.99 -10.51 9.74
C SER A 50 -5.14 -10.18 11.24
N VAL A 51 -5.99 -10.93 11.93
CA VAL A 51 -6.13 -10.87 13.39
C VAL A 51 -4.80 -11.19 14.11
N ILE A 52 -3.94 -12.02 13.51
CA ILE A 52 -2.63 -12.38 14.07
C ILE A 52 -1.73 -11.14 14.14
N THR A 53 -1.77 -10.27 13.13
CA THR A 53 -0.95 -9.06 13.07
C THR A 53 -1.60 -7.86 13.73
N GLY A 54 -2.90 -7.68 13.57
CA GLY A 54 -3.65 -6.54 14.08
C GLY A 54 -4.18 -6.71 15.51
N GLY A 55 -4.48 -7.95 15.89
CA GLY A 55 -4.98 -8.31 17.22
C GLY A 55 -6.24 -7.55 17.64
N HIS A 56 -6.46 -7.50 18.95
CA HIS A 56 -7.58 -6.75 19.54
C HIS A 56 -7.50 -5.24 19.31
N GLY A 57 -6.29 -4.70 19.11
CA GLY A 57 -6.10 -3.28 18.83
C GLY A 57 -6.77 -2.85 17.52
N LEU A 58 -6.54 -3.63 16.46
CA LEU A 58 -7.18 -3.38 15.16
C LEU A 58 -8.70 -3.50 15.24
N ARG A 59 -9.22 -4.54 15.89
CA ARG A 59 -10.67 -4.74 16.07
C ARG A 59 -11.33 -3.54 16.76
N ARG A 60 -10.75 -3.07 17.86
CA ARG A 60 -11.25 -1.89 18.59
C ARG A 60 -11.18 -0.63 17.75
N PHE A 61 -10.06 -0.43 17.05
CA PHE A 61 -9.88 0.74 16.17
C PHE A 61 -10.93 0.75 15.05
N LEU A 62 -11.18 -0.39 14.39
CA LEU A 62 -12.18 -0.49 13.36
C LEU A 62 -13.60 -0.31 13.92
N ALA A 63 -13.91 -0.87 15.08
CA ALA A 63 -15.19 -0.67 15.75
C ALA A 63 -15.42 0.82 16.10
N ASP A 64 -14.37 1.53 16.50
CA ASP A 64 -14.43 2.97 16.77
C ASP A 64 -14.58 3.83 15.49
N LEU A 65 -14.23 3.30 14.34
CA LEU A 65 -14.43 3.94 13.02
C LEU A 65 -15.77 3.57 12.41
N ALA A 66 -16.30 2.38 12.71
CA ALA A 66 -17.58 1.90 12.18
C ALA A 66 -18.71 2.78 12.66
N GLY A 67 -19.57 3.21 11.76
CA GLY A 67 -20.80 3.91 12.13
C GLY A 67 -21.34 4.85 11.05
N GLU A 68 -20.61 5.89 10.65
CA GLU A 68 -21.20 6.94 9.79
C GLU A 68 -20.34 7.32 8.57
N GLY A 69 -19.20 6.66 8.37
CA GLY A 69 -18.28 6.99 7.29
C GLY A 69 -17.97 5.82 6.38
N SER A 70 -17.81 6.11 5.10
CA SER A 70 -17.29 5.18 4.11
C SER A 70 -16.07 5.77 3.42
N VAL A 71 -15.25 4.91 2.80
CA VAL A 71 -14.16 5.34 1.92
C VAL A 71 -14.69 6.23 0.80
N VAL A 72 -13.91 7.22 0.39
CA VAL A 72 -14.28 8.20 -0.64
C VAL A 72 -13.58 7.98 -1.97
N ILE A 73 -12.65 7.04 -2.01
CA ILE A 73 -11.94 6.58 -3.20
C ILE A 73 -12.01 5.06 -3.31
N PRO A 74 -11.86 4.48 -4.51
CA PRO A 74 -11.74 3.04 -4.69
C PRO A 74 -10.67 2.46 -3.77
N THR A 75 -11.02 1.47 -2.98
CA THR A 75 -10.13 0.91 -1.96
C THR A 75 -10.25 -0.60 -1.90
N THR A 76 -9.14 -1.29 -2.08
CA THR A 76 -9.04 -2.75 -2.00
C THR A 76 -8.41 -3.20 -0.68
N LEU A 77 -8.64 -4.45 -0.31
CA LEU A 77 -8.20 -5.02 0.95
C LEU A 77 -7.20 -6.15 0.70
N ASN A 78 -6.08 -6.13 1.43
CA ASN A 78 -5.05 -7.17 1.38
C ASN A 78 -5.55 -8.49 1.98
N SER A 79 -4.73 -9.53 1.84
CA SER A 79 -5.01 -10.87 2.34
C SER A 79 -5.31 -10.88 3.83
N ALA A 80 -6.36 -11.62 4.20
CA ALA A 80 -6.68 -11.93 5.59
C ALA A 80 -5.85 -13.10 6.11
N GLY A 81 -6.01 -13.44 7.39
CA GLY A 81 -5.32 -14.58 8.01
C GLY A 81 -5.85 -15.96 7.58
N CYS A 82 -6.95 -16.00 6.81
CA CYS A 82 -7.55 -17.23 6.29
C CYS A 82 -8.34 -16.95 5.00
N ASP A 83 -8.62 -17.99 4.22
CA ASP A 83 -9.54 -17.89 3.06
C ASP A 83 -10.98 -17.81 3.57
N LYS A 84 -11.64 -16.67 3.32
CA LYS A 84 -13.04 -16.42 3.69
C LYS A 84 -14.00 -17.53 3.22
N ARG A 85 -13.73 -18.16 2.08
CA ARG A 85 -14.57 -19.20 1.45
C ARG A 85 -14.32 -20.59 2.01
N LYS A 86 -13.19 -20.80 2.70
CA LYS A 86 -12.71 -22.09 3.18
C LYS A 86 -12.39 -22.08 4.67
N MET A 87 -12.94 -21.14 5.42
CA MET A 87 -12.68 -20.97 6.85
C MET A 87 -12.93 -22.25 7.65
N GLU A 88 -14.04 -22.97 7.32
CA GLU A 88 -14.38 -24.23 7.98
C GLU A 88 -13.45 -25.41 7.61
N GLU A 89 -12.85 -25.37 6.41
CA GLU A 89 -11.94 -26.42 5.92
C GLU A 89 -10.50 -26.25 6.44
N MET A 90 -10.14 -25.04 6.92
CA MET A 90 -8.76 -24.70 7.27
C MET A 90 -8.29 -25.26 8.61
N ASP A 91 -9.16 -25.91 9.40
CA ASP A 91 -8.86 -26.55 10.69
C ASP A 91 -7.90 -25.74 11.58
N ILE A 92 -8.20 -24.45 11.76
CA ILE A 92 -7.36 -23.51 12.51
C ILE A 92 -7.62 -23.71 14.01
N ASP A 93 -6.66 -24.29 14.70
CA ASP A 93 -6.72 -24.54 16.15
C ASP A 93 -6.36 -23.29 16.98
N PHE A 94 -7.06 -22.18 16.72
CA PHE A 94 -7.00 -21.00 17.56
C PHE A 94 -8.42 -20.66 18.02
N PRO A 95 -8.69 -20.69 19.32
CA PRO A 95 -9.99 -20.28 19.86
C PRO A 95 -10.36 -18.87 19.35
N ASP A 96 -11.60 -18.73 18.90
CA ASP A 96 -12.19 -17.48 18.40
C ASP A 96 -11.46 -16.82 17.19
N PHE A 97 -10.45 -17.48 16.60
CA PHE A 97 -9.69 -16.89 15.48
C PHE A 97 -10.58 -16.55 14.29
N LEU A 98 -11.42 -17.50 13.88
CA LEU A 98 -12.29 -17.32 12.72
C LEU A 98 -13.31 -16.22 12.96
N GLU A 99 -13.93 -16.19 14.13
CA GLU A 99 -14.88 -15.14 14.51
C GLU A 99 -14.22 -13.76 14.49
N GLN A 100 -13.08 -13.62 15.14
CA GLN A 100 -12.33 -12.36 15.20
C GLN A 100 -11.84 -11.91 13.82
N GLN A 101 -11.39 -12.85 12.97
CA GLN A 101 -10.97 -12.53 11.60
C GLN A 101 -12.17 -12.07 10.76
N PHE A 102 -13.33 -12.72 10.93
CA PHE A 102 -14.54 -12.34 10.25
C PHE A 102 -15.03 -10.95 10.66
N GLU A 103 -15.01 -10.63 11.95
CA GLU A 103 -15.34 -9.28 12.46
C GLU A 103 -14.46 -8.19 11.82
N ILE A 104 -13.15 -8.43 11.67
CA ILE A 104 -12.24 -7.48 11.01
C ILE A 104 -12.64 -7.28 9.55
N ILE A 105 -12.90 -8.36 8.80
CA ILE A 105 -13.31 -8.28 7.40
C ILE A 105 -14.63 -7.51 7.27
N MET A 106 -15.63 -7.85 8.08
CA MET A 106 -16.93 -7.18 8.09
C MET A 106 -16.83 -5.69 8.43
N ALA A 107 -15.94 -5.33 9.35
CA ALA A 107 -15.72 -3.93 9.68
C ALA A 107 -15.14 -3.14 8.50
N TYR A 108 -14.19 -3.70 7.75
CA TYR A 108 -13.68 -3.09 6.52
C TYR A 108 -14.77 -3.02 5.43
N GLU A 109 -15.55 -4.08 5.25
CA GLU A 109 -16.69 -4.09 4.31
C GLU A 109 -17.72 -3.00 4.66
N SER A 110 -18.02 -2.80 5.95
CA SER A 110 -18.94 -1.77 6.41
C SER A 110 -18.45 -0.34 6.14
N LEU A 111 -17.14 -0.15 6.08
CA LEU A 111 -16.50 1.10 5.66
C LEU A 111 -16.45 1.26 4.13
N GLY A 112 -16.94 0.29 3.37
CA GLY A 112 -17.02 0.35 1.90
C GLY A 112 -15.76 -0.11 1.17
N LEU A 113 -14.83 -0.80 1.84
CA LEU A 113 -13.69 -1.40 1.15
C LEU A 113 -14.12 -2.63 0.35
N GLU A 114 -13.54 -2.79 -0.83
CA GLU A 114 -13.67 -4.01 -1.60
C GLU A 114 -12.81 -5.12 -0.96
N THR A 115 -13.43 -6.20 -0.53
CA THR A 115 -12.76 -7.36 0.06
C THR A 115 -12.10 -8.22 -1.01
N SER A 116 -11.15 -7.65 -1.73
CA SER A 116 -10.35 -8.35 -2.75
C SER A 116 -9.49 -9.46 -2.13
N LEU A 117 -9.12 -9.33 -0.86
CA LEU A 117 -8.30 -10.27 -0.08
C LEU A 117 -7.05 -10.75 -0.84
N SER A 118 -6.40 -9.82 -1.52
CA SER A 118 -5.25 -10.08 -2.38
C SER A 118 -4.11 -9.11 -2.07
N CYS A 119 -2.87 -9.59 -2.04
CA CYS A 119 -1.69 -8.74 -1.93
C CYS A 119 -1.19 -8.21 -3.29
N THR A 120 -1.95 -8.43 -4.35
CA THR A 120 -1.62 -7.99 -5.71
C THR A 120 -2.77 -7.16 -6.32
N PRO A 121 -3.05 -5.95 -5.77
CA PRO A 121 -4.15 -5.10 -6.25
C PRO A 121 -4.03 -4.75 -7.73
N TYR A 122 -2.81 -4.69 -8.25
CA TYR A 122 -2.53 -4.42 -9.66
C TYR A 122 -3.01 -5.52 -10.63
N ASP A 123 -3.34 -6.73 -10.16
CA ASP A 123 -3.97 -7.78 -11.00
C ASP A 123 -5.38 -7.37 -11.47
N ARG A 124 -5.90 -6.24 -11.00
CA ARG A 124 -7.26 -5.75 -11.27
C ARG A 124 -7.31 -4.62 -12.29
N GLY A 125 -6.23 -4.43 -13.03
CA GLY A 125 -6.23 -3.55 -14.20
C GLY A 125 -5.81 -2.10 -13.94
N VAL A 126 -4.93 -1.87 -12.96
CA VAL A 126 -4.37 -0.52 -12.69
C VAL A 126 -3.19 -0.15 -13.60
N GLU A 127 -2.85 -0.97 -14.61
CA GLU A 127 -1.69 -0.73 -15.48
C GLU A 127 -1.81 0.56 -16.30
N ASP A 128 -3.02 0.98 -16.62
CA ASP A 128 -3.31 2.17 -17.41
C ASP A 128 -3.72 3.38 -16.57
N GLU A 129 -3.69 3.25 -15.24
CA GLU A 129 -4.04 4.34 -14.32
C GLU A 129 -2.79 5.20 -14.05
N ALA A 130 -3.00 6.51 -13.92
CA ALA A 130 -1.98 7.49 -13.58
C ALA A 130 -2.45 8.32 -12.39
N GLY A 131 -1.52 8.88 -11.61
CA GLY A 131 -1.82 9.73 -10.47
C GLY A 131 -1.20 9.25 -9.18
N PHE A 132 -1.87 9.50 -8.05
CA PHE A 132 -1.35 9.13 -6.74
C PHE A 132 -2.19 8.03 -6.10
N ALA A 133 -1.48 7.06 -5.52
CA ALA A 133 -2.08 5.98 -4.75
C ALA A 133 -1.56 5.96 -3.30
N SER A 134 -2.29 5.27 -2.43
CA SER A 134 -1.89 5.03 -1.04
C SER A 134 -1.93 3.53 -0.77
N TRP A 135 -0.83 2.82 -1.05
CA TRP A 135 -0.76 1.38 -0.99
C TRP A 135 0.12 0.88 0.16
N ALA A 136 -0.41 -0.05 0.93
CA ALA A 136 0.23 -0.57 2.13
C ALA A 136 0.92 -1.93 1.93
N GLU A 137 0.89 -2.52 0.73
CA GLU A 137 1.54 -3.80 0.44
C GLU A 137 2.86 -3.59 -0.30
N SER A 138 3.97 -4.10 0.25
CA SER A 138 5.33 -3.78 -0.23
C SER A 138 5.61 -4.23 -1.67
N ASN A 139 5.14 -5.42 -2.07
CA ASN A 139 5.31 -5.88 -3.44
C ASN A 139 4.47 -5.05 -4.43
N ALA A 140 3.29 -4.60 -4.00
CA ALA A 140 2.42 -3.78 -4.81
C ALA A 140 2.98 -2.36 -5.01
N VAL A 141 3.61 -1.79 -3.97
CA VAL A 141 4.34 -0.53 -4.06
C VAL A 141 5.47 -0.62 -5.09
N ALA A 142 6.31 -1.68 -4.99
CA ALA A 142 7.39 -1.88 -5.93
C ALA A 142 6.91 -2.08 -7.37
N PHE A 143 5.83 -2.85 -7.57
CA PHE A 143 5.24 -3.07 -8.89
C PHE A 143 4.72 -1.75 -9.49
N THR A 144 3.89 -1.06 -8.76
CA THR A 144 3.22 0.17 -9.23
C THR A 144 4.23 1.26 -9.57
N ASN A 145 5.17 1.56 -8.68
CA ASN A 145 6.19 2.59 -8.93
C ASN A 145 7.15 2.24 -10.08
N SER A 146 7.23 0.96 -10.50
CA SER A 146 8.13 0.52 -11.59
C SER A 146 7.45 0.37 -12.96
N TRP A 147 6.17 0.01 -12.98
CA TRP A 147 5.53 -0.48 -14.19
C TRP A 147 4.21 0.23 -14.56
N THR A 148 3.77 1.18 -13.73
CA THR A 148 2.58 1.99 -13.98
C THR A 148 2.88 3.46 -13.81
N ASP A 149 1.93 4.32 -14.17
CA ASP A 149 2.01 5.75 -13.92
C ASP A 149 1.38 6.17 -12.57
N LEU A 150 0.93 5.19 -11.77
CA LEU A 150 0.52 5.40 -10.37
C LEU A 150 1.73 5.47 -9.46
N ILE A 151 1.74 6.46 -8.58
CA ILE A 151 2.82 6.72 -7.64
C ILE A 151 2.31 6.53 -6.22
N THR A 152 3.02 5.73 -5.43
CA THR A 152 2.66 5.48 -4.04
C THR A 152 3.87 5.45 -3.12
N ASN A 153 3.70 5.95 -1.90
CA ASN A 153 4.60 5.61 -0.80
C ASN A 153 4.38 4.16 -0.37
N ARG A 154 5.31 3.64 0.45
CA ARG A 154 5.06 2.46 1.26
C ARG A 154 4.26 2.88 2.48
N GLU A 155 2.95 2.69 2.42
CA GLU A 155 2.03 3.06 3.49
C GLU A 155 1.90 1.95 4.56
N SER A 156 1.41 2.33 5.73
CA SER A 156 0.86 1.39 6.69
C SER A 156 -0.62 1.12 6.39
N GLY A 157 -1.17 0.00 6.89
CA GLY A 157 -2.61 -0.26 6.74
C GLY A 157 -3.48 0.87 7.30
N LEU A 158 -3.04 1.50 8.40
CA LEU A 158 -3.78 2.59 9.04
C LEU A 158 -3.66 3.90 8.25
N SER A 159 -2.50 4.24 7.69
CA SER A 159 -2.35 5.43 6.84
C SER A 159 -3.13 5.29 5.55
N ALA A 160 -3.07 4.11 4.90
CA ALA A 160 -3.84 3.81 3.70
C ALA A 160 -5.36 3.89 3.95
N LEU A 161 -5.85 3.37 5.09
CA LEU A 161 -7.25 3.49 5.48
C LEU A 161 -7.66 4.95 5.73
N ALA A 162 -6.83 5.73 6.44
CA ALA A 162 -7.10 7.14 6.68
C ALA A 162 -7.14 7.95 5.38
N THR A 163 -6.24 7.66 4.44
CA THR A 163 -6.26 8.22 3.09
C THR A 163 -7.54 7.81 2.34
N ALA A 164 -7.93 6.54 2.41
CA ALA A 164 -9.15 6.05 1.77
C ALA A 164 -10.43 6.76 2.27
N LEU A 165 -10.49 7.07 3.57
CA LEU A 165 -11.63 7.75 4.21
C LEU A 165 -11.65 9.27 3.95
N THR A 166 -10.51 9.87 3.61
CA THR A 166 -10.41 11.33 3.38
C THR A 166 -10.21 11.70 1.93
N GLY A 167 -9.59 10.85 1.11
CA GLY A 167 -9.13 11.14 -0.25
C GLY A 167 -7.81 11.91 -0.29
N TYR A 168 -7.13 12.12 0.86
CA TYR A 168 -5.91 12.90 0.96
C TYR A 168 -4.77 12.12 1.60
N ALA A 169 -3.56 12.32 1.08
CA ALA A 169 -2.32 11.87 1.68
C ALA A 169 -1.35 13.06 1.88
N PRO A 170 -0.38 12.95 2.81
CA PRO A 170 0.72 13.91 2.87
C PRO A 170 1.55 13.90 1.58
N GLU A 171 1.91 15.09 1.08
CA GLU A 171 2.86 15.24 -0.02
C GLU A 171 4.29 15.08 0.51
N TRP A 172 4.78 13.87 0.53
CA TRP A 172 6.10 13.52 1.03
C TRP A 172 6.60 12.21 0.42
N GLY A 173 7.85 11.88 0.68
CA GLY A 173 8.41 10.59 0.28
C GLY A 173 8.43 10.41 -1.23
N LEU A 174 7.95 9.27 -1.71
CA LEU A 174 7.90 8.94 -3.13
C LEU A 174 6.83 9.73 -3.91
N HIS A 175 5.93 10.43 -3.23
CA HIS A 175 5.03 11.38 -3.90
C HIS A 175 5.78 12.60 -4.46
N LEU A 176 6.98 12.90 -3.95
CA LEU A 176 7.85 13.97 -4.44
C LEU A 176 8.73 13.46 -5.58
N GLU A 177 8.76 14.19 -6.70
CA GLU A 177 9.52 13.81 -7.90
C GLU A 177 11.02 13.69 -7.61
N GLU A 178 11.58 14.60 -6.82
CA GLU A 178 13.00 14.59 -6.46
C GLU A 178 13.43 13.31 -5.73
N ASN A 179 12.54 12.61 -5.07
CA ASN A 179 12.83 11.36 -4.36
C ASN A 179 12.75 10.12 -5.27
N ARG A 180 12.26 10.28 -6.51
CA ARG A 180 12.17 9.22 -7.51
C ARG A 180 13.28 9.29 -8.56
N VAL A 181 14.21 10.22 -8.43
CA VAL A 181 15.33 10.33 -9.35
C VAL A 181 16.28 9.15 -9.15
N PRO A 182 16.56 8.35 -10.20
CA PRO A 182 17.50 7.24 -10.10
C PRO A 182 18.91 7.71 -9.71
N ASN A 183 19.53 7.00 -8.79
CA ASN A 183 20.87 7.30 -8.29
C ASN A 183 21.81 6.09 -8.27
N ILE A 184 21.33 4.94 -8.75
CA ILE A 184 22.14 3.75 -9.01
C ILE A 184 21.75 3.18 -10.38
N VAL A 185 22.72 2.70 -11.15
CA VAL A 185 22.49 2.05 -12.44
C VAL A 185 22.77 0.56 -12.31
N VAL A 186 21.84 -0.26 -12.80
CA VAL A 186 21.97 -1.72 -12.89
C VAL A 186 22.00 -2.10 -14.37
N ASP A 187 23.13 -2.60 -14.84
CA ASP A 187 23.31 -3.09 -16.20
C ASP A 187 23.11 -4.61 -16.24
N ILE A 188 22.15 -5.07 -17.06
CA ILE A 188 21.90 -6.48 -17.28
C ILE A 188 22.68 -6.95 -18.48
N GLU A 189 23.66 -7.84 -18.24
CA GLU A 189 24.53 -8.43 -19.26
C GLU A 189 24.22 -9.91 -19.52
N CYS A 190 23.19 -10.44 -18.88
CA CYS A 190 22.76 -11.84 -19.02
C CYS A 190 21.35 -11.94 -19.63
N GLU A 191 21.04 -13.09 -20.18
CA GLU A 191 19.70 -13.40 -20.68
C GLU A 191 18.77 -13.77 -19.50
N LEU A 192 17.53 -13.25 -19.52
CA LEU A 192 16.48 -13.54 -18.54
C LEU A 192 15.41 -14.41 -19.22
N SER A 193 15.57 -15.72 -19.18
CA SER A 193 14.77 -16.67 -19.94
C SER A 193 13.60 -17.29 -19.15
N THR A 194 13.71 -17.33 -17.81
CA THR A 194 12.73 -17.96 -16.92
C THR A 194 12.22 -16.99 -15.85
N LEU A 195 11.06 -17.30 -15.23
CA LEU A 195 10.56 -16.51 -14.10
C LEU A 195 11.53 -16.50 -12.91
N SER A 196 12.30 -17.59 -12.76
CA SER A 196 13.34 -17.66 -11.71
C SER A 196 14.44 -16.64 -11.92
N ASP A 197 14.85 -16.40 -13.17
CA ASP A 197 15.88 -15.39 -13.48
C ASP A 197 15.41 -13.99 -13.08
N TRP A 198 14.14 -13.67 -13.34
CA TRP A 198 13.54 -12.40 -12.93
C TRP A 198 13.45 -12.26 -11.40
N SER A 199 13.11 -13.35 -10.70
CA SER A 199 13.11 -13.35 -9.22
C SER A 199 14.52 -13.19 -8.66
N ILE A 200 15.52 -13.86 -9.23
CA ILE A 200 16.93 -13.74 -8.81
C ILE A 200 17.44 -12.33 -9.05
N LEU A 201 17.10 -11.73 -10.20
CA LEU A 201 17.45 -10.33 -10.49
C LEU A 201 16.82 -9.39 -9.46
N GLY A 202 15.54 -9.56 -9.14
CA GLY A 202 14.84 -8.77 -8.13
C GLY A 202 15.47 -8.92 -6.74
N ASP A 203 15.78 -10.12 -6.32
CA ASP A 203 16.48 -10.41 -5.07
C ASP A 203 17.85 -9.72 -5.02
N TRP A 204 18.62 -9.81 -6.11
CA TRP A 204 19.92 -9.17 -6.20
C TRP A 204 19.80 -7.64 -6.13
N ILE A 205 18.90 -7.03 -6.92
CA ILE A 205 18.65 -5.58 -6.89
C ILE A 205 18.24 -5.14 -5.48
N GLY A 206 17.29 -5.83 -4.87
CA GLY A 206 16.82 -5.50 -3.52
C GLY A 206 17.94 -5.49 -2.49
N LYS A 207 18.89 -6.43 -2.58
CA LYS A 207 20.07 -6.48 -1.72
C LYS A 207 20.98 -5.27 -1.91
N GLN A 208 21.14 -4.78 -3.16
CA GLN A 208 22.00 -3.63 -3.46
C GLN A 208 21.39 -2.31 -3.02
N VAL A 209 20.07 -2.17 -3.15
CA VAL A 209 19.35 -0.90 -2.98
C VAL A 209 18.53 -0.84 -1.69
N ARG A 210 18.75 -1.75 -0.76
CA ARG A 210 17.98 -1.76 0.48
C ARG A 210 18.15 -0.44 1.25
N PRO A 211 17.04 0.10 1.80
CA PRO A 211 17.05 1.32 2.57
C PRO A 211 17.99 1.24 3.80
N ASN A 212 18.54 2.38 4.18
CA ASN A 212 19.25 2.55 5.43
C ASN A 212 18.81 3.86 6.10
N TRP A 213 19.30 4.12 7.33
CA TRP A 213 18.90 5.30 8.08
C TRP A 213 19.25 6.64 7.42
N ASN A 214 20.28 6.65 6.56
CA ASN A 214 20.73 7.87 5.87
C ASN A 214 19.98 8.09 4.54
N ILE A 215 19.34 7.05 4.01
CA ILE A 215 18.60 7.07 2.75
C ILE A 215 17.24 6.37 3.04
N PRO A 216 16.25 7.11 3.56
CA PRO A 216 14.99 6.52 4.02
C PRO A 216 14.22 5.73 2.96
N TYR A 217 14.32 6.15 1.70
CA TYR A 217 13.66 5.48 0.57
C TYR A 217 14.58 4.48 -0.15
N GLY A 218 15.85 4.39 0.28
CA GLY A 218 16.89 3.62 -0.38
C GLY A 218 17.39 4.27 -1.68
N PRO A 219 18.47 3.73 -2.26
CA PRO A 219 18.84 4.09 -3.61
C PRO A 219 17.77 3.69 -4.60
N MET A 220 17.50 4.56 -5.58
CA MET A 220 16.52 4.33 -6.65
C MET A 220 17.25 3.73 -7.86
N PRO A 221 16.97 2.48 -8.27
CA PRO A 221 17.67 1.84 -9.38
C PRO A 221 17.13 2.30 -10.73
N PHE A 222 18.03 2.46 -11.70
CA PHE A 222 17.71 2.54 -13.12
C PHE A 222 18.26 1.30 -13.81
N ILE A 223 17.38 0.46 -14.33
CA ILE A 223 17.75 -0.84 -14.91
C ILE A 223 17.88 -0.70 -16.42
N ARG A 224 19.08 -1.04 -16.94
CA ARG A 224 19.38 -1.06 -18.38
C ARG A 224 19.56 -2.49 -18.88
N GLY A 225 19.36 -2.69 -20.19
CA GLY A 225 19.54 -4.01 -20.80
C GLY A 225 18.32 -4.93 -20.65
N LEU A 226 17.18 -4.40 -20.21
CA LEU A 226 15.93 -5.14 -20.20
C LEU A 226 15.46 -5.46 -21.63
N PRO A 227 14.84 -6.62 -21.87
CA PRO A 227 14.23 -6.94 -23.16
C PRO A 227 13.09 -5.96 -23.49
N SER A 228 12.83 -5.75 -24.79
CA SER A 228 11.78 -4.83 -25.27
C SER A 228 10.36 -5.24 -24.87
N TYR A 229 10.16 -6.52 -24.60
CA TYR A 229 8.91 -7.05 -24.06
C TYR A 229 9.17 -7.80 -22.75
N ILE A 230 8.42 -7.44 -21.74
CA ILE A 230 8.48 -8.07 -20.43
C ILE A 230 7.07 -8.54 -20.06
N SER A 231 6.92 -9.84 -19.82
CA SER A 231 5.63 -10.39 -19.43
C SER A 231 5.17 -9.84 -18.08
N PHE A 232 3.87 -9.77 -17.87
CA PHE A 232 3.29 -9.39 -16.58
C PHE A 232 3.82 -10.26 -15.41
N ALA A 233 3.94 -11.57 -15.64
CA ALA A 233 4.49 -12.49 -14.66
C ALA A 233 5.97 -12.17 -14.31
N SER A 234 6.78 -11.77 -15.31
CA SER A 234 8.17 -11.36 -15.11
C SER A 234 8.27 -10.07 -14.30
N LYS A 235 7.45 -9.08 -14.61
CA LYS A 235 7.34 -7.83 -13.82
C LYS A 235 7.01 -8.12 -12.36
N LYS A 236 6.01 -8.97 -12.10
CA LYS A 236 5.64 -9.42 -10.75
C LYS A 236 6.79 -10.12 -10.03
N ALA A 237 7.46 -11.06 -10.69
CA ALA A 237 8.54 -11.84 -10.12
C ALA A 237 9.72 -10.95 -9.66
N LEU A 238 10.11 -9.99 -10.50
CA LEU A 238 11.17 -9.05 -10.21
C LEU A 238 10.82 -8.15 -9.02
N THR A 239 9.69 -7.47 -9.08
CA THR A 239 9.31 -6.48 -8.07
C THR A 239 8.97 -7.11 -6.71
N ALA A 240 8.33 -8.29 -6.70
CA ALA A 240 8.05 -9.00 -5.46
C ALA A 240 9.35 -9.44 -4.75
N ALA A 241 10.33 -9.93 -5.49
CA ALA A 241 11.61 -10.31 -4.92
C ALA A 241 12.40 -9.09 -4.40
N ALA A 242 12.44 -7.98 -5.15
CA ALA A 242 13.11 -6.76 -4.72
C ALA A 242 12.46 -6.13 -3.48
N ALA A 243 11.14 -6.19 -3.37
CA ALA A 243 10.39 -5.65 -2.24
C ALA A 243 10.73 -6.31 -0.89
N ASN A 244 11.23 -7.56 -0.88
CA ASN A 244 11.67 -8.24 0.34
C ASN A 244 12.77 -7.48 1.11
N TYR A 245 13.53 -6.65 0.42
CA TYR A 245 14.60 -5.82 1.01
C TYR A 245 14.19 -4.39 1.25
N GLY A 246 12.93 -4.07 1.01
CA GLY A 246 12.44 -2.71 1.17
C GLY A 246 12.67 -1.80 -0.03
N CYS A 247 13.10 -2.35 -1.15
CA CYS A 247 13.22 -1.58 -2.40
C CYS A 247 11.84 -1.07 -2.85
N PRO A 248 11.64 0.23 -3.03
CA PRO A 248 10.36 0.79 -3.47
C PRO A 248 10.23 0.81 -4.99
N MET A 249 11.37 0.58 -5.69
CA MET A 249 11.65 0.63 -7.13
C MET A 249 11.10 1.84 -7.85
#